data_c618d766c600d99b5e40e7a93396cb33
#
_entry.id   c618d766c600d99b5e40e7a93396cb33
#
_cell.length_a   1.000
_cell.length_b   1.000
_cell.length_c   1.000
_cell.angle_alpha   90.00
_cell.angle_beta   90.00
_cell.angle_gamma   90.00
#
_symmetry.space_group_name_H-M   'P 1'
#
loop_
_entity.id
_entity.type
_entity.pdbx_description
1 polymer ?
#
loop_
_entity_poly.entity_id
_entity_poly.type
_entity_poly.pdbx_seq_one_letter_code
_entity_poly.pdbx_strand_id
1 'polypeptide(L)'
;MLPRLERRSILTGAALTIALAVPPALIGVLLSDDDSMEGSSWVPVLFFWIVVAFFVGGLVAARSQPHAPLAHGALAALVGYAIVQGVGVVRHLISGDDVRWVSIAFAALLASSTGMVGGMAANWLRVRRSRTA
;
A
#
# COMPACT_ATOMS: atom_id res chain seq x y z
N MET A 1 -0.01 27.61 2.34
CA MET A 1 -1.25 26.92 2.77
C MET A 1 -1.03 25.43 2.64
N LEU A 2 -1.04 24.70 3.73
CA LEU A 2 -0.98 23.23 3.67
C LEU A 2 -2.30 22.70 3.10
N PRO A 3 -2.28 21.74 2.15
CA PRO A 3 -3.51 21.16 1.63
C PRO A 3 -4.28 20.49 2.78
N ARG A 4 -5.57 20.77 2.88
CA ARG A 4 -6.43 20.10 3.86
C ARG A 4 -6.50 18.62 3.51
N LEU A 5 -5.82 17.81 4.32
CA LEU A 5 -5.85 16.36 4.22
C LEU A 5 -7.18 15.86 4.75
N GLU A 6 -8.01 15.33 3.89
CA GLU A 6 -9.29 14.78 4.29
C GLU A 6 -9.11 13.34 4.82
N ARG A 7 -9.26 13.19 6.13
CA ARG A 7 -9.03 11.91 6.83
C ARG A 7 -9.87 10.77 6.25
N ARG A 8 -11.12 11.04 5.85
CA ARG A 8 -12.01 10.02 5.27
C ARG A 8 -11.43 9.41 4.00
N SER A 9 -10.91 10.21 3.08
CA SER A 9 -10.33 9.74 1.83
C SER A 9 -9.10 8.88 2.06
N ILE A 10 -8.23 9.30 2.99
CA ILE A 10 -7.04 8.54 3.37
C ILE A 10 -7.43 7.21 4.00
N LEU A 11 -8.37 7.23 4.95
CA LEU A 11 -8.84 6.00 5.62
C LEU A 11 -9.52 5.03 4.66
N THR A 12 -10.32 5.52 3.71
CA THR A 12 -10.95 4.67 2.70
C THR A 12 -9.91 4.00 1.80
N GLY A 13 -8.92 4.77 1.33
CA GLY A 13 -7.82 4.23 0.53
C GLY A 13 -6.96 3.25 1.34
N ALA A 14 -6.64 3.56 2.60
CA ALA A 14 -5.90 2.67 3.48
C ALA A 14 -6.66 1.37 3.78
N ALA A 15 -7.97 1.45 4.06
CA ALA A 15 -8.81 0.27 4.27
C ALA A 15 -8.83 -0.65 3.04
N LEU A 16 -8.92 -0.08 1.84
CA LEU A 16 -8.86 -0.85 0.61
C LEU A 16 -7.47 -1.45 0.39
N THR A 17 -6.41 -0.70 0.66
CA THR A 17 -5.03 -1.22 0.64
C THR A 17 -4.90 -2.44 1.55
N ILE A 18 -5.37 -2.35 2.79
CA ILE A 18 -5.32 -3.45 3.76
C ILE A 18 -6.13 -4.65 3.25
N ALA A 19 -7.36 -4.42 2.80
CA ALA A 19 -8.22 -5.49 2.30
C ALA A 19 -7.60 -6.26 1.11
N LEU A 20 -6.86 -5.56 0.25
CA LEU A 20 -6.19 -6.17 -0.89
C LEU A 20 -4.81 -6.76 -0.55
N ALA A 21 -4.10 -6.20 0.45
CA ALA A 21 -2.76 -6.65 0.83
C ALA A 21 -2.78 -7.82 1.83
N VAL A 22 -3.83 -7.96 2.64
CA VAL A 22 -3.93 -9.03 3.65
C VAL A 22 -3.95 -10.42 3.04
N PRO A 23 -4.74 -10.73 1.98
CA PRO A 23 -4.73 -12.06 1.39
C PRO A 23 -3.33 -12.53 0.92
N PRO A 24 -2.59 -11.78 0.09
CA PRO A 24 -1.27 -12.22 -0.33
C PRO A 24 -0.25 -12.27 0.83
N ALA A 25 -0.40 -11.40 1.83
CA ALA A 25 0.44 -11.44 3.02
C ALA A 25 0.20 -12.71 3.84
N LEU A 26 -1.05 -13.13 4.03
CA LEU A 26 -1.40 -14.38 4.70
C LEU A 26 -0.90 -15.60 3.92
N ILE A 27 -1.09 -15.61 2.60
CA ILE A 27 -0.58 -16.69 1.73
C ILE A 27 0.95 -16.76 1.86
N GLY A 28 1.64 -15.62 1.84
CA GLY A 28 3.10 -15.57 2.02
C GLY A 28 3.54 -16.16 3.36
N VAL A 29 2.85 -15.86 4.45
CA VAL A 29 3.13 -16.45 5.78
C VAL A 29 2.91 -17.95 5.80
N LEU A 30 1.78 -18.43 5.27
CA LEU A 30 1.45 -19.85 5.24
C LEU A 30 2.44 -20.67 4.40
N LEU A 31 2.93 -20.10 3.29
CA LEU A 31 3.93 -20.75 2.44
C LEU A 31 5.35 -20.68 3.02
N SER A 32 5.65 -19.71 3.89
CA SER A 32 6.97 -19.55 4.50
C SER A 32 7.26 -20.61 5.56
N ASP A 33 6.24 -21.17 6.21
CA ASP A 33 6.41 -22.22 7.21
C ASP A 33 6.85 -23.58 6.61
N ASP A 34 6.85 -23.70 5.29
CA ASP A 34 7.10 -24.95 4.56
C ASP A 34 8.35 -24.79 3.68
N ASP A 35 9.50 -24.44 4.14
CA ASP A 35 10.82 -24.30 3.44
C ASP A 35 10.78 -24.15 1.89
N SER A 36 9.57 -24.08 1.34
CA SER A 36 9.24 -24.08 -0.08
C SER A 36 9.35 -22.70 -0.74
N MET A 37 9.63 -21.64 0.05
CA MET A 37 9.64 -20.26 -0.46
C MET A 37 10.97 -19.86 -1.09
N GLU A 38 12.08 -20.47 -0.75
CA GLU A 38 13.37 -20.19 -1.39
C GLU A 38 13.36 -20.71 -2.83
N GLY A 39 13.28 -19.75 -3.78
CA GLY A 39 13.21 -20.06 -5.23
C GLY A 39 11.80 -20.28 -5.78
N SER A 40 10.76 -20.10 -4.99
CA SER A 40 9.38 -20.25 -5.44
C SER A 40 8.95 -19.15 -6.43
N SER A 41 8.34 -19.54 -7.54
CA SER A 41 7.78 -18.63 -8.54
C SER A 41 6.62 -17.77 -7.99
N TRP A 42 6.08 -18.08 -6.82
CA TRP A 42 4.98 -17.34 -6.20
C TRP A 42 5.41 -16.04 -5.52
N VAL A 43 6.65 -15.92 -5.08
CA VAL A 43 7.15 -14.71 -4.42
C VAL A 43 6.99 -13.45 -5.26
N PRO A 44 7.40 -13.43 -6.55
CA PRO A 44 7.18 -12.27 -7.42
C PRO A 44 5.69 -11.96 -7.63
N VAL A 45 4.84 -12.99 -7.70
CA VAL A 45 3.39 -12.82 -7.90
C VAL A 45 2.75 -12.16 -6.68
N LEU A 46 3.07 -12.63 -5.47
CA LEU A 46 2.58 -12.05 -4.22
C LEU A 46 3.08 -10.60 -4.04
N PHE A 47 4.35 -10.36 -4.36
CA PHE A 47 4.92 -9.02 -4.33
C PHE A 47 4.20 -8.07 -5.29
N PHE A 48 3.99 -8.50 -6.55
CA PHE A 48 3.26 -7.72 -7.54
C PHE A 48 1.83 -7.40 -7.08
N TRP A 49 1.14 -8.36 -6.46
CA TRP A 49 -0.19 -8.16 -5.91
C TRP A 49 -0.20 -7.08 -4.81
N ILE A 50 0.78 -7.11 -3.90
CA ILE A 50 0.92 -6.10 -2.85
C ILE A 50 1.15 -4.70 -3.45
N VAL A 51 1.99 -4.60 -4.48
CA VAL A 51 2.22 -3.34 -5.21
C VAL A 51 0.92 -2.83 -5.84
N VAL A 52 0.13 -3.70 -6.46
CA VAL A 52 -1.19 -3.35 -7.01
C VAL A 52 -2.14 -2.88 -5.90
N ALA A 53 -2.12 -3.49 -4.72
CA ALA A 53 -2.93 -3.06 -3.58
C ALA A 53 -2.61 -1.61 -3.15
N PHE A 54 -1.33 -1.24 -3.08
CA PHE A 54 -0.91 0.14 -2.80
C PHE A 54 -1.32 1.12 -3.89
N PHE A 55 -1.18 0.74 -5.15
CA PHE A 55 -1.60 1.55 -6.28
C PHE A 55 -3.11 1.83 -6.25
N VAL A 56 -3.93 0.79 -6.08
CA VAL A 56 -5.40 0.91 -6.05
C VAL A 56 -5.86 1.70 -4.84
N GLY A 57 -5.30 1.47 -3.67
CA GLY A 57 -5.60 2.24 -2.46
C GLY A 57 -5.27 3.72 -2.63
N GLY A 58 -4.10 4.03 -3.20
CA GLY A 58 -3.69 5.39 -3.52
C GLY A 58 -4.60 6.08 -4.55
N LEU A 59 -5.00 5.33 -5.59
CA LEU A 59 -5.93 5.81 -6.62
C LEU A 59 -7.30 6.15 -6.03
N VAL A 60 -7.82 5.30 -5.16
CA VAL A 60 -9.14 5.54 -4.52
C VAL A 60 -9.09 6.71 -3.56
N ALA A 61 -8.04 6.82 -2.73
CA ALA A 61 -7.85 7.96 -1.83
C ALA A 61 -7.79 9.31 -2.58
N ALA A 62 -7.14 9.32 -3.75
CA ALA A 62 -6.97 10.53 -4.54
C ALA A 62 -8.20 10.94 -5.36
N ARG A 63 -9.11 10.00 -5.65
CA ARG A 63 -10.32 10.29 -6.48
C ARG A 63 -11.20 11.39 -5.91
N SER A 64 -11.34 11.44 -4.61
CA SER A 64 -12.18 12.42 -3.90
C SER A 64 -11.45 13.74 -3.61
N GLN A 65 -10.14 13.83 -3.88
CA GLN A 65 -9.29 14.96 -3.48
C GLN A 65 -8.54 15.59 -4.65
N PRO A 66 -9.19 16.54 -5.38
CA PRO A 66 -8.59 17.16 -6.56
C PRO A 66 -7.37 18.03 -6.26
N HIS A 67 -7.28 18.59 -5.04
CA HIS A 67 -6.26 19.58 -4.71
C HIS A 67 -4.91 18.99 -4.28
N ALA A 68 -4.87 17.72 -3.85
CA ALA A 68 -3.62 17.08 -3.42
C ALA A 68 -3.64 15.56 -3.67
N PRO A 69 -3.83 15.10 -4.93
CA PRO A 69 -4.02 13.68 -5.23
C PRO A 69 -2.79 12.83 -4.87
N LEU A 70 -1.58 13.36 -5.09
CA LEU A 70 -0.33 12.67 -4.77
C LEU A 70 -0.17 12.43 -3.27
N ALA A 71 -0.42 13.46 -2.46
CA ALA A 71 -0.28 13.37 -1.01
C ALA A 71 -1.30 12.40 -0.41
N HIS A 72 -2.55 12.42 -0.88
CA HIS A 72 -3.58 11.49 -0.40
C HIS A 72 -3.27 10.05 -0.82
N GLY A 73 -2.77 9.84 -2.04
CA GLY A 73 -2.34 8.53 -2.52
C GLY A 73 -1.17 7.96 -1.71
N ALA A 74 -0.14 8.76 -1.48
CA ALA A 74 1.03 8.38 -0.68
C ALA A 74 0.64 8.05 0.76
N LEU A 75 -0.14 8.91 1.40
CA LEU A 75 -0.54 8.72 2.80
C LEU A 75 -1.46 7.51 2.98
N ALA A 76 -2.40 7.28 2.07
CA ALA A 76 -3.27 6.10 2.14
C ALA A 76 -2.47 4.79 2.04
N ALA A 77 -1.54 4.71 1.09
CA ALA A 77 -0.67 3.55 0.95
C ALA A 77 0.26 3.38 2.16
N LEU A 78 0.84 4.49 2.67
CA LEU A 78 1.72 4.46 3.84
C LEU A 78 0.98 4.03 5.12
N VAL A 79 -0.23 4.54 5.35
CA VAL A 79 -1.06 4.14 6.49
C VAL A 79 -1.46 2.67 6.38
N GLY A 80 -1.90 2.22 5.19
CA GLY A 80 -2.20 0.82 4.95
C GLY A 80 -1.00 -0.09 5.20
N TYR A 81 0.17 0.29 4.68
CA TYR A 81 1.44 -0.40 4.92
C TYR A 81 1.79 -0.45 6.41
N ALA A 82 1.74 0.69 7.12
CA ALA A 82 2.11 0.78 8.53
C ALA A 82 1.24 -0.13 9.42
N ILE A 83 -0.05 -0.28 9.10
CA ILE A 83 -0.95 -1.16 9.84
C ILE A 83 -0.58 -2.63 9.60
N VAL A 84 -0.41 -3.04 8.33
CA VAL A 84 -0.04 -4.43 7.99
C VAL A 84 1.34 -4.77 8.54
N GLN A 85 2.31 -3.88 8.35
CA GLN A 85 3.68 -4.08 8.84
C GLN A 85 3.77 -4.03 10.37
N GLY A 86 2.97 -3.18 11.02
CA GLY A 86 2.91 -3.10 12.48
C GLY A 86 2.51 -4.44 13.12
N VAL A 87 1.55 -5.14 12.53
CA VAL A 87 1.19 -6.51 12.96
C VAL A 87 2.38 -7.46 12.82
N GLY A 88 3.09 -7.40 11.69
CA GLY A 88 4.30 -8.21 11.45
C GLY A 88 5.42 -7.91 12.47
N VAL A 89 5.69 -6.63 12.74
CA VAL A 89 6.70 -6.22 13.73
C VAL A 89 6.34 -6.72 15.14
N VAL A 90 5.08 -6.57 15.54
CA VAL A 90 4.63 -7.08 16.86
C VAL A 90 4.82 -8.59 16.96
N ARG A 91 4.49 -9.33 15.89
CA ARG A 91 4.72 -10.79 15.85
C ARG A 91 6.21 -11.13 16.03
N HIS A 92 7.10 -10.47 15.28
CA HIS A 92 8.57 -10.70 15.40
C HIS A 92 9.08 -10.37 16.80
N LEU A 93 8.63 -9.29 17.42
CA LEU A 93 9.02 -8.94 18.78
C LEU A 93 8.56 -9.97 19.81
N ILE A 94 7.37 -10.55 19.65
CA ILE A 94 6.84 -11.61 20.54
C ILE A 94 7.62 -12.92 20.33
N SER A 95 7.97 -13.24 19.09
CA SER A 95 8.73 -14.46 18.76
C SER A 95 10.23 -14.36 19.09
N GLY A 96 10.74 -13.16 19.43
CA GLY A 96 12.15 -12.93 19.70
C GLY A 96 13.03 -12.86 18.44
N ASP A 97 12.42 -12.72 17.27
CA ASP A 97 13.11 -12.61 16.01
C ASP A 97 13.62 -11.19 15.74
N ASP A 98 14.72 -11.08 15.00
CA ASP A 98 15.29 -9.79 14.62
C ASP A 98 14.43 -9.02 13.63
N VAL A 99 14.11 -7.76 13.96
CA VAL A 99 13.37 -6.86 13.09
C VAL A 99 14.32 -6.18 12.10
N ARG A 100 14.11 -6.41 10.81
CA ARG A 100 14.92 -5.81 9.72
C ARG A 100 14.45 -4.40 9.38
N TRP A 101 14.81 -3.41 10.18
CA TRP A 101 14.36 -2.02 10.05
C TRP A 101 14.63 -1.40 8.68
N VAL A 102 15.77 -1.72 8.05
CA VAL A 102 16.12 -1.22 6.71
C VAL A 102 15.11 -1.72 5.66
N SER A 103 14.71 -2.98 5.74
CA SER A 103 13.70 -3.56 4.83
C SER A 103 12.34 -2.90 5.02
N ILE A 104 11.98 -2.59 6.26
CA ILE A 104 10.74 -1.89 6.60
C ILE A 104 10.74 -0.48 6.01
N ALA A 105 11.83 0.28 6.19
CA ALA A 105 11.96 1.63 5.64
C ALA A 105 11.91 1.62 4.09
N PHE A 106 12.61 0.69 3.45
CA PHE A 106 12.59 0.54 2.00
C PHE A 106 11.18 0.21 1.48
N ALA A 107 10.48 -0.72 2.12
CA ALA A 107 9.13 -1.08 1.75
C ALA A 107 8.12 0.07 1.99
N ALA A 108 8.32 0.89 3.03
CA ALA A 108 7.54 2.10 3.26
C ALA A 108 7.72 3.13 2.13
N LEU A 109 8.95 3.32 1.65
CA LEU A 109 9.23 4.17 0.50
C LEU A 109 8.57 3.64 -0.78
N LEU A 110 8.65 2.33 -1.00
CA LEU A 110 8.01 1.67 -2.13
C LEU A 110 6.48 1.83 -2.09
N ALA A 111 5.87 1.59 -0.93
CA ALA A 111 4.42 1.76 -0.73
C ALA A 111 3.99 3.20 -1.00
N SER A 112 4.72 4.18 -0.43
CA SER A 112 4.46 5.61 -0.63
C SER A 112 4.57 6.01 -2.10
N SER A 113 5.65 5.62 -2.78
CA SER A 113 5.88 5.92 -4.20
C SER A 113 4.79 5.33 -5.08
N THR A 114 4.41 4.07 -4.83
CA THR A 114 3.34 3.40 -5.58
C THR A 114 1.98 4.06 -5.34
N GLY A 115 1.70 4.46 -4.10
CA GLY A 115 0.49 5.22 -3.76
C GLY A 115 0.44 6.59 -4.45
N MET A 116 1.58 7.29 -4.58
CA MET A 116 1.67 8.54 -5.35
C MET A 116 1.33 8.32 -6.83
N VAL A 117 1.85 7.26 -7.44
CA VAL A 117 1.54 6.89 -8.83
C VAL A 117 0.06 6.60 -8.99
N GLY A 118 -0.56 5.89 -8.04
CA GLY A 118 -2.01 5.70 -7.98
C GLY A 118 -2.78 7.03 -7.92
N GLY A 119 -2.31 7.96 -7.08
CA GLY A 119 -2.86 9.32 -6.99
C GLY A 119 -2.73 10.11 -8.29
N MET A 120 -1.61 9.98 -8.98
CA MET A 120 -1.39 10.61 -10.29
C MET A 120 -2.35 10.03 -11.35
N ALA A 121 -2.53 8.71 -11.37
CA ALA A 121 -3.46 8.04 -12.26
C ALA A 121 -4.91 8.51 -12.03
N ALA A 122 -5.32 8.69 -10.77
CA ALA A 122 -6.64 9.24 -10.44
C ALA A 122 -6.85 10.64 -11.00
N ASN A 123 -5.84 11.51 -10.89
CA ASN A 123 -5.88 12.86 -11.43
C ASN A 123 -5.97 12.86 -12.96
N TRP A 124 -5.16 12.04 -13.62
CA TRP A 124 -5.17 11.90 -15.08
C TRP A 124 -6.52 11.40 -15.61
N LEU A 125 -7.13 10.42 -14.98
CA LEU A 125 -8.45 9.92 -15.34
C LEU A 125 -9.54 11.00 -15.20
N ARG A 126 -9.42 11.88 -14.19
CA ARG A 126 -10.34 13.01 -14.01
C ARG A 126 -10.22 14.02 -15.13
N VAL A 127 -8.99 14.44 -15.45
CA VAL A 127 -8.73 15.42 -16.54
C VAL A 127 -9.24 14.90 -17.89
N ARG A 128 -9.08 13.60 -18.15
CA ARG A 128 -9.63 13.01 -19.38
C ARG A 128 -11.15 13.10 -19.44
N ARG A 129 -11.84 12.77 -18.37
CA ARG A 129 -13.31 12.83 -18.32
C ARG A 129 -13.86 14.24 -18.53
N SER A 130 -13.19 15.27 -18.02
CA SER A 130 -13.61 16.67 -18.21
C SER A 130 -13.39 17.19 -19.64
N ARG A 131 -12.58 16.52 -20.45
CA ARG A 131 -12.37 16.87 -21.88
C ARG A 131 -13.37 16.21 -22.83
N THR A 132 -14.05 15.16 -22.38
CA THR A 132 -15.01 14.40 -23.20
C THR A 132 -16.48 14.72 -22.86
N ALA A 133 -16.70 15.54 -21.85
CA ALA A 133 -18.02 16.09 -21.48
C ALA A 133 -18.19 17.52 -21.99
#